data_d2db2360bb44894da980307f10324371
#
_entry.id   d2db2360bb44894da980307f10324371
#
_cell.length_a   1.000
_cell.length_b   1.000
_cell.length_c   1.000
_cell.angle_alpha   90.00
_cell.angle_beta   90.00
_cell.angle_gamma   90.00
#
_symmetry.space_group_name_H-M   'P 1'
#
loop_
_entity.id
_entity.type
_entity.pdbx_description
1 polymer ?
#
loop_
_entity_poly.entity_id
_entity_poly.type
_entity_poly.pdbx_seq_one_letter_code
_entity_poly.pdbx_strand_id
1 'polypeptide(L)'
;MIMRRGKTLNRRPFAILDIGSSKICCLIGEADGAGGARLLGQGTHASNGIRNGEVSELESLSTAIGKTVQAAEREAGLEMKSVTVVVPGGMPFSAIKSQSLRLSDAVVRRRDIDRLMARTDPSTIPQNYQPMHLQTLQYSLDDVRGIADPKGMRGTTLGVDYTLVCGLRTSLANFREALALNHLETDRFLHAGYSAGLACLSTEERDLGSVIVDMGGGTTSIAIFMEGKLVYVDTIKVGGGRVTTDIARILSMPVAQAERLKAIDGSVMPTELTTPPPDTLREVMRLGQSDNITIPAFGGTTEVAGKTIERNLLSAIIRPRVEEILELLHDRMARARMEHTAGSRYVLTGGASQLTGLADLFAKQSKKSVGVGRPIGVSGLDENCSSPSFAAAIGAMIHVSQIEENDPTERQTRTLPHGPFERIGAWLRDNL
;
A
#
# COMPACT_ATOMS: atom_id res chain seq x y z
N MET A 1 10.28 -2.85 48.69
CA MET A 1 9.71 -3.16 47.35
C MET A 1 9.61 -1.86 46.60
N ILE A 2 10.67 -1.49 45.86
CA ILE A 2 10.78 -0.20 45.16
C ILE A 2 10.20 -0.43 43.77
N MET A 3 9.00 0.12 43.54
CA MET A 3 8.41 0.18 42.16
C MET A 3 9.35 1.00 41.30
N ARG A 4 10.00 0.36 40.33
CA ARG A 4 10.65 1.05 39.22
C ARG A 4 9.56 1.83 38.46
N ARG A 5 9.55 3.16 38.59
CA ARG A 5 8.84 4.06 37.69
C ARG A 5 9.35 3.77 36.31
N GLY A 6 8.51 3.17 35.47
CA GLY A 6 8.78 3.04 34.04
C GLY A 6 9.09 4.43 33.49
N LYS A 7 10.17 4.56 32.74
CA LYS A 7 10.43 5.74 31.89
C LYS A 7 9.23 5.85 30.98
N THR A 8 8.40 6.86 31.17
CA THR A 8 7.43 7.31 30.15
C THR A 8 8.29 7.71 28.94
N LEU A 9 8.41 6.82 27.98
CA LEU A 9 8.89 7.16 26.65
C LEU A 9 7.97 8.29 26.16
N ASN A 10 8.56 9.43 25.84
CA ASN A 10 7.85 10.58 25.29
C ASN A 10 7.45 10.20 23.85
N ARG A 11 6.36 9.42 23.73
CA ARG A 11 5.85 8.89 22.46
C ARG A 11 5.30 10.05 21.69
N ARG A 12 5.82 10.28 20.47
CA ARG A 12 5.35 11.35 19.60
C ARG A 12 4.27 10.79 18.68
N PRO A 13 3.11 11.45 18.58
CA PRO A 13 2.10 11.08 17.61
C PRO A 13 2.59 11.40 16.20
N PHE A 14 2.20 10.56 15.25
CA PHE A 14 2.42 10.74 13.82
C PHE A 14 1.12 10.51 13.06
N ALA A 15 1.02 11.07 11.85
CA ALA A 15 -0.15 10.89 10.99
C ALA A 15 0.24 10.21 9.68
N ILE A 16 -0.62 9.28 9.26
CA ILE A 16 -0.56 8.61 7.97
C ILE A 16 -1.75 9.06 7.15
N LEU A 17 -1.53 9.43 5.91
CA LEU A 17 -2.58 9.77 4.95
C LEU A 17 -2.48 8.85 3.74
N ASP A 18 -3.41 7.92 3.63
CA ASP A 18 -3.56 7.04 2.46
C ASP A 18 -4.54 7.69 1.47
N ILE A 19 -4.01 8.12 0.31
CA ILE A 19 -4.79 8.82 -0.70
C ILE A 19 -5.17 7.85 -1.81
N GLY A 20 -6.25 7.09 -1.60
CA GLY A 20 -6.76 6.16 -2.59
C GLY A 20 -7.70 6.79 -3.63
N SER A 21 -7.99 6.08 -4.72
CA SER A 21 -8.94 6.53 -5.76
C SER A 21 -10.42 6.37 -5.38
N SER A 22 -10.73 5.58 -4.36
CA SER A 22 -12.12 5.38 -3.87
C SER A 22 -12.35 6.06 -2.53
N LYS A 23 -11.36 6.04 -1.65
CA LYS A 23 -11.40 6.66 -0.33
C LYS A 23 -10.06 7.29 0.01
N ILE A 24 -10.08 8.29 0.88
CA ILE A 24 -8.92 8.82 1.59
C ILE A 24 -9.05 8.39 3.05
N CYS A 25 -7.96 7.94 3.65
CA CYS A 25 -7.91 7.51 5.04
C CYS A 25 -6.78 8.26 5.76
N CYS A 26 -7.06 8.83 6.92
CA CYS A 26 -6.07 9.39 7.84
C CYS A 26 -6.07 8.58 9.12
N LEU A 27 -4.88 8.10 9.53
CA LEU A 27 -4.68 7.41 10.78
C LEU A 27 -3.66 8.19 11.60
N ILE A 28 -4.02 8.56 12.82
CA ILE A 28 -3.11 9.20 13.79
C ILE A 28 -2.76 8.15 14.84
N GLY A 29 -1.49 7.97 15.09
CA GLY A 29 -1.01 6.95 16.04
C GLY A 29 0.31 7.31 16.69
N GLU A 30 0.79 6.42 17.53
CA GLU A 30 2.10 6.47 18.17
C GLU A 30 2.76 5.10 18.16
N ALA A 31 4.09 5.06 18.30
CA ALA A 31 4.82 3.81 18.46
C ALA A 31 4.43 3.11 19.75
N ASP A 32 4.24 1.78 19.73
CA ASP A 32 3.86 1.02 20.93
C ASP A 32 5.05 0.59 21.80
N GLY A 33 6.27 0.70 21.29
CA GLY A 33 7.51 0.30 21.95
C GLY A 33 7.83 -1.18 21.84
N ALA A 34 7.08 -1.91 20.99
CA ALA A 34 7.26 -3.34 20.71
C ALA A 34 7.42 -3.62 19.20
N GLY A 35 7.71 -2.59 18.40
CA GLY A 35 7.84 -2.67 16.94
C GLY A 35 6.53 -2.51 16.16
N GLY A 36 5.42 -2.27 16.87
CA GLY A 36 4.11 -1.96 16.33
C GLY A 36 3.68 -0.52 16.57
N ALA A 37 2.42 -0.23 16.30
CA ALA A 37 1.82 1.07 16.54
C ALA A 37 0.49 0.96 17.31
N ARG A 38 0.11 2.05 17.97
CA ARG A 38 -1.21 2.22 18.59
C ARG A 38 -1.97 3.33 17.87
N LEU A 39 -3.18 3.03 17.45
CA LEU A 39 -4.10 4.01 16.86
C LEU A 39 -4.63 4.95 17.95
N LEU A 40 -4.66 6.25 17.67
CA LEU A 40 -5.21 7.30 18.52
C LEU A 40 -6.46 7.92 17.92
N GLY A 41 -6.54 8.00 16.58
CA GLY A 41 -7.69 8.52 15.87
C GLY A 41 -7.65 8.19 14.40
N GLN A 42 -8.82 8.15 13.79
CA GLN A 42 -8.99 7.80 12.39
C GLN A 42 -10.01 8.72 11.69
N GLY A 43 -9.82 8.90 10.41
CA GLY A 43 -10.75 9.62 9.55
C GLY A 43 -10.81 8.94 8.18
N THR A 44 -12.01 8.82 7.63
CA THR A 44 -12.20 8.26 6.29
C THR A 44 -13.22 9.10 5.53
N HIS A 45 -12.92 9.43 4.28
CA HIS A 45 -13.81 10.16 3.40
C HIS A 45 -13.74 9.58 1.98
N ALA A 46 -14.85 9.71 1.24
CA ALA A 46 -14.86 9.36 -0.18
C ALA A 46 -13.82 10.21 -0.93
N SER A 47 -13.04 9.57 -1.80
CA SER A 47 -12.02 10.27 -2.59
C SER A 47 -12.64 11.03 -3.73
N ASN A 48 -12.27 12.30 -3.85
CA ASN A 48 -12.58 13.15 -4.99
C ASN A 48 -11.27 13.75 -5.53
N GLY A 49 -11.22 14.06 -6.82
CA GLY A 49 -10.03 14.67 -7.44
C GLY A 49 -8.88 13.70 -7.72
N ILE A 50 -9.08 12.38 -7.55
CA ILE A 50 -8.10 11.32 -7.89
C ILE A 50 -8.70 10.41 -8.96
N ARG A 51 -7.92 10.15 -10.01
CA ARG A 51 -8.28 9.21 -11.08
C ARG A 51 -7.08 8.31 -11.42
N ASN A 52 -7.29 7.00 -11.33
CA ASN A 52 -6.25 5.99 -11.58
C ASN A 52 -4.93 6.27 -10.83
N GLY A 53 -5.04 6.69 -9.56
CA GLY A 53 -3.90 6.98 -8.68
C GLY A 53 -3.20 8.32 -8.92
N GLU A 54 -3.72 9.19 -9.79
CA GLU A 54 -3.16 10.51 -10.09
C GLU A 54 -4.14 11.62 -9.71
N VAL A 55 -3.61 12.79 -9.33
CA VAL A 55 -4.42 13.98 -9.08
C VAL A 55 -5.04 14.44 -10.39
N SER A 56 -6.36 14.48 -10.46
CA SER A 56 -7.14 14.95 -11.60
C SER A 56 -7.79 16.30 -11.35
N GLU A 57 -8.05 16.64 -10.08
CA GLU A 57 -8.64 17.92 -9.67
C GLU A 57 -8.14 18.29 -8.27
N LEU A 58 -7.33 19.33 -8.20
CA LEU A 58 -6.57 19.69 -6.99
C LEU A 58 -7.46 20.16 -5.84
N GLU A 59 -8.44 21.04 -6.12
CA GLU A 59 -9.32 21.60 -5.09
C GLU A 59 -10.26 20.54 -4.47
N SER A 60 -10.81 19.67 -5.29
CA SER A 60 -11.63 18.55 -4.82
C SER A 60 -10.83 17.60 -3.94
N LEU A 61 -9.58 17.30 -4.33
CA LEU A 61 -8.69 16.48 -3.53
C LEU A 61 -8.34 17.15 -2.20
N SER A 62 -7.96 18.43 -2.24
CA SER A 62 -7.65 19.21 -1.04
C SER A 62 -8.81 19.24 -0.06
N THR A 63 -10.01 19.48 -0.55
CA THR A 63 -11.24 19.47 0.27
C THR A 63 -11.48 18.09 0.93
N ALA A 64 -11.29 17.01 0.18
CA ALA A 64 -11.46 15.65 0.72
C ALA A 64 -10.37 15.32 1.76
N ILE A 65 -9.12 15.73 1.54
CA ILE A 65 -8.02 15.61 2.50
C ILE A 65 -8.36 16.35 3.80
N GLY A 66 -8.75 17.62 3.72
CA GLY A 66 -9.07 18.44 4.89
C GLY A 66 -10.15 17.79 5.76
N LYS A 67 -11.25 17.32 5.17
CA LYS A 67 -12.31 16.61 5.89
C LYS A 67 -11.83 15.34 6.57
N THR A 68 -10.96 14.58 5.89
CA THR A 68 -10.44 13.32 6.39
C THR A 68 -9.52 13.54 7.58
N VAL A 69 -8.58 14.50 7.45
CA VAL A 69 -7.62 14.83 8.51
C VAL A 69 -8.34 15.40 9.74
N GLN A 70 -9.26 16.36 9.56
CA GLN A 70 -10.07 16.92 10.66
C GLN A 70 -10.88 15.85 11.41
N ALA A 71 -11.36 14.80 10.72
CA ALA A 71 -12.05 13.70 11.38
C ALA A 71 -11.10 12.92 12.30
N ALA A 72 -9.90 12.57 11.80
CA ALA A 72 -8.88 11.87 12.57
C ALA A 72 -8.37 12.69 13.76
N GLU A 73 -8.13 13.99 13.56
CA GLU A 73 -7.68 14.92 14.61
C GLU A 73 -8.69 15.07 15.74
N ARG A 74 -9.98 15.16 15.39
CA ARG A 74 -11.07 15.22 16.41
C ARG A 74 -11.13 13.97 17.26
N GLU A 75 -10.95 12.79 16.65
CA GLU A 75 -10.97 11.53 17.38
C GLU A 75 -9.70 11.36 18.24
N ALA A 76 -8.53 11.73 17.71
CA ALA A 76 -7.28 11.68 18.44
C ALA A 76 -7.16 12.78 19.53
N GLY A 77 -7.91 13.86 19.44
CA GLY A 77 -7.75 15.07 20.28
C GLY A 77 -6.41 15.79 20.02
N LEU A 78 -5.86 15.69 18.82
CA LEU A 78 -4.54 16.20 18.42
C LEU A 78 -4.65 16.95 17.10
N GLU A 79 -3.82 17.97 16.90
CA GLU A 79 -3.64 18.67 15.64
C GLU A 79 -2.31 18.27 14.99
N MET A 80 -2.33 17.89 13.71
CA MET A 80 -1.15 17.42 12.99
C MET A 80 -0.67 18.48 12.01
N LYS A 81 0.66 18.72 11.98
CA LYS A 81 1.28 19.66 11.05
C LYS A 81 1.88 18.98 9.84
N SER A 82 2.19 17.70 9.97
CA SER A 82 2.80 16.91 8.91
C SER A 82 2.25 15.50 8.86
N VAL A 83 2.30 14.89 7.68
CA VAL A 83 1.78 13.55 7.42
C VAL A 83 2.75 12.73 6.57
N THR A 84 2.82 11.44 6.84
CA THR A 84 3.39 10.46 5.91
C THR A 84 2.31 10.07 4.91
N VAL A 85 2.59 10.22 3.62
CA VAL A 85 1.62 10.01 2.54
C VAL A 85 1.85 8.66 1.88
N VAL A 86 0.81 7.83 1.85
CA VAL A 86 0.78 6.62 1.03
C VAL A 86 0.18 6.97 -0.32
N VAL A 87 0.93 6.72 -1.39
CA VAL A 87 0.49 7.01 -2.76
C VAL A 87 0.16 5.73 -3.51
N PRO A 88 -1.02 5.70 -4.17
CA PRO A 88 -1.46 4.54 -4.94
C PRO A 88 -0.90 4.53 -6.36
N GLY A 89 -0.31 5.65 -6.79
CA GLY A 89 0.15 5.90 -8.16
C GLY A 89 1.55 6.48 -8.20
N GLY A 90 1.76 7.53 -9.02
CA GLY A 90 3.05 8.20 -9.15
C GLY A 90 3.99 7.49 -10.10
N MET A 91 3.51 6.48 -10.87
CA MET A 91 4.33 5.67 -11.78
C MET A 91 5.66 5.27 -11.12
N PRO A 92 5.62 4.43 -10.08
CA PRO A 92 6.81 4.12 -9.30
C PRO A 92 7.88 3.47 -10.16
N PHE A 93 9.11 3.79 -9.85
CA PHE A 93 10.29 3.14 -10.39
C PHE A 93 11.11 2.63 -9.22
N SER A 94 11.44 1.35 -9.22
CA SER A 94 12.33 0.77 -8.23
C SER A 94 13.58 0.19 -8.89
N ALA A 95 14.72 0.34 -8.21
CA ALA A 95 15.98 -0.24 -8.65
C ALA A 95 16.84 -0.63 -7.46
N ILE A 96 17.50 -1.78 -7.58
CA ILE A 96 18.56 -2.17 -6.66
C ILE A 96 19.82 -1.41 -7.07
N LYS A 97 20.42 -0.73 -6.10
CA LYS A 97 21.63 0.07 -6.24
C LYS A 97 22.69 -0.41 -5.26
N SER A 98 23.94 -0.25 -5.66
CA SER A 98 25.11 -0.55 -4.82
C SER A 98 26.00 0.68 -4.76
N GLN A 99 26.57 0.92 -3.60
CA GLN A 99 27.59 1.96 -3.43
C GLN A 99 28.60 1.55 -2.38
N SER A 100 29.77 2.18 -2.40
CA SER A 100 30.85 1.87 -1.46
C SER A 100 31.61 3.13 -1.03
N LEU A 101 32.22 3.02 0.14
CA LEU A 101 33.03 4.06 0.76
C LEU A 101 34.31 3.44 1.32
N ARG A 102 35.47 3.99 0.97
CA ARG A 102 36.72 3.65 1.65
C ARG A 102 36.73 4.29 3.04
N LEU A 103 36.95 3.46 4.05
CA LEU A 103 37.02 3.89 5.44
C LEU A 103 38.34 4.66 5.69
N SER A 104 38.25 5.71 6.48
CA SER A 104 39.44 6.45 6.96
C SER A 104 40.05 5.81 8.21
N ASP A 105 39.28 4.98 8.89
CA ASP A 105 39.65 4.25 10.11
C ASP A 105 39.27 2.78 9.89
N ALA A 106 40.03 1.87 10.44
CA ALA A 106 39.80 0.44 10.24
C ALA A 106 38.52 -0.11 10.92
N VAL A 107 37.79 0.71 11.69
CA VAL A 107 36.58 0.31 12.42
C VAL A 107 35.39 1.11 11.89
N VAL A 108 34.35 0.42 11.45
CA VAL A 108 33.09 1.04 10.98
C VAL A 108 32.38 1.73 12.13
N ARG A 109 32.09 3.00 11.97
CA ARG A 109 31.31 3.83 12.90
C ARG A 109 29.99 4.25 12.27
N ARG A 110 29.00 4.66 13.05
CA ARG A 110 27.72 5.20 12.56
C ARG A 110 27.94 6.29 11.49
N ARG A 111 28.83 7.24 11.74
CA ARG A 111 29.17 8.30 10.79
C ARG A 111 29.64 7.80 9.41
N ASP A 112 30.22 6.61 9.33
CA ASP A 112 30.69 6.05 8.06
C ASP A 112 29.53 5.46 7.26
N ILE A 113 28.56 4.85 7.96
CA ILE A 113 27.29 4.42 7.39
C ILE A 113 26.51 5.62 6.87
N ASP A 114 26.36 6.67 7.68
CA ASP A 114 25.66 7.91 7.28
C ASP A 114 26.33 8.58 6.08
N ARG A 115 27.66 8.64 6.03
CA ARG A 115 28.43 9.15 4.88
C ARG A 115 28.28 8.27 3.64
N LEU A 116 28.22 6.94 3.80
CA LEU A 116 27.97 6.03 2.72
C LEU A 116 26.60 6.30 2.11
N MET A 117 25.56 6.35 2.93
CA MET A 117 24.19 6.58 2.48
C MET A 117 23.98 7.98 1.86
N ALA A 118 24.64 9.01 2.38
CA ALA A 118 24.60 10.36 1.81
C ALA A 118 25.27 10.49 0.41
N ARG A 119 26.02 9.47 -0.04
CA ARG A 119 26.67 9.44 -1.35
C ARG A 119 25.79 8.95 -2.49
N THR A 120 24.50 8.68 -2.26
CA THR A 120 23.59 8.24 -3.34
C THR A 120 23.72 9.18 -4.53
N ASP A 121 24.15 8.65 -5.67
CA ASP A 121 24.38 9.41 -6.88
C ASP A 121 23.04 9.79 -7.53
N PRO A 122 22.68 11.10 -7.54
CA PRO A 122 21.44 11.56 -8.14
C PRO A 122 21.36 11.28 -9.65
N SER A 123 22.50 11.14 -10.34
CA SER A 123 22.55 10.87 -11.79
C SER A 123 21.97 9.50 -12.14
N THR A 124 21.87 8.58 -11.17
CA THR A 124 21.28 7.26 -11.35
C THR A 124 19.75 7.26 -11.32
N ILE A 125 19.14 8.40 -10.97
CA ILE A 125 17.69 8.59 -10.94
C ILE A 125 17.28 9.36 -12.21
N PRO A 126 16.30 8.87 -13.01
CA PRO A 126 15.82 9.63 -14.16
C PRO A 126 15.36 11.03 -13.76
N GLN A 127 15.63 12.05 -14.59
CA GLN A 127 15.41 13.47 -14.26
C GLN A 127 13.98 13.82 -13.82
N ASN A 128 12.99 13.10 -14.36
CA ASN A 128 11.58 13.30 -14.06
C ASN A 128 11.11 12.52 -12.80
N TYR A 129 12.02 11.79 -12.13
CA TYR A 129 11.74 11.06 -10.90
C TYR A 129 12.38 11.73 -9.68
N GLN A 130 11.85 11.42 -8.51
CA GLN A 130 12.47 11.75 -7.22
C GLN A 130 12.31 10.57 -6.25
N PRO A 131 13.24 10.41 -5.28
CA PRO A 131 13.13 9.39 -4.25
C PRO A 131 11.84 9.52 -3.44
N MET A 132 11.24 8.37 -3.11
CA MET A 132 10.12 8.24 -2.18
C MET A 132 10.60 7.60 -0.87
N HIS A 133 11.17 6.42 -0.97
CA HIS A 133 11.77 5.71 0.15
C HIS A 133 12.90 4.77 -0.29
N LEU A 134 13.69 4.34 0.67
CA LEU A 134 14.84 3.48 0.48
C LEU A 134 14.76 2.31 1.47
N GLN A 135 15.14 1.12 1.01
CA GLN A 135 15.27 -0.07 1.84
C GLN A 135 16.68 -0.63 1.72
N THR A 136 17.46 -0.59 2.79
CA THR A 136 18.75 -1.30 2.84
C THR A 136 18.54 -2.80 2.72
N LEU A 137 19.23 -3.43 1.78
CA LEU A 137 19.22 -4.87 1.58
C LEU A 137 20.29 -5.53 2.44
N GLN A 138 21.56 -5.13 2.25
CA GLN A 138 22.70 -5.68 2.97
C GLN A 138 23.88 -4.71 2.95
N TYR A 139 24.77 -4.86 3.91
CA TYR A 139 26.09 -4.24 3.86
C TYR A 139 27.13 -5.24 3.39
N SER A 140 28.25 -4.71 2.91
CA SER A 140 29.47 -5.48 2.66
C SER A 140 30.68 -4.78 3.29
N LEU A 141 31.65 -5.56 3.68
CA LEU A 141 32.91 -5.05 4.23
C LEU A 141 34.04 -5.79 3.55
N ASP A 142 34.85 -5.07 2.77
CA ASP A 142 35.81 -5.62 1.83
C ASP A 142 35.11 -6.64 0.90
N ASP A 143 35.49 -7.92 0.90
CA ASP A 143 34.91 -8.96 0.06
C ASP A 143 33.74 -9.73 0.73
N VAL A 144 33.43 -9.43 1.99
CA VAL A 144 32.36 -10.09 2.76
C VAL A 144 31.04 -9.39 2.53
N ARG A 145 30.03 -10.10 2.00
CA ARG A 145 28.66 -9.63 1.78
C ARG A 145 27.68 -10.21 2.81
N GLY A 146 26.43 -9.74 2.79
CA GLY A 146 25.36 -10.27 3.66
C GLY A 146 25.44 -9.77 5.11
N ILE A 147 26.14 -8.66 5.36
CA ILE A 147 26.26 -8.08 6.69
C ILE A 147 24.99 -7.28 7.00
N ALA A 148 24.31 -7.62 8.10
CA ALA A 148 23.09 -6.91 8.54
C ALA A 148 23.42 -5.58 9.24
N ASP A 149 24.41 -5.57 10.14
CA ASP A 149 24.92 -4.36 10.82
C ASP A 149 26.45 -4.40 10.83
N PRO A 150 27.11 -3.51 10.08
CA PRO A 150 28.58 -3.46 9.99
C PRO A 150 29.22 -2.70 11.16
N LYS A 151 28.45 -2.04 12.03
CA LYS A 151 28.96 -1.19 13.11
C LYS A 151 29.91 -1.95 14.05
N GLY A 152 31.09 -1.40 14.26
CA GLY A 152 32.13 -1.99 15.12
C GLY A 152 32.98 -3.04 14.42
N MET A 153 32.64 -3.47 13.20
CA MET A 153 33.45 -4.40 12.39
C MET A 153 34.70 -3.70 11.84
N ARG A 154 35.71 -4.48 11.48
CA ARG A 154 36.98 -3.98 10.93
C ARG A 154 37.08 -4.28 9.44
N GLY A 155 37.46 -3.28 8.66
CA GLY A 155 37.70 -3.42 7.21
C GLY A 155 38.22 -2.12 6.61
N THR A 156 38.39 -2.12 5.30
CA THR A 156 38.92 -0.96 4.53
C THR A 156 37.86 -0.32 3.63
N THR A 157 36.92 -1.10 3.14
CA THR A 157 35.86 -0.64 2.23
C THR A 157 34.50 -1.11 2.72
N LEU A 158 33.65 -0.17 3.07
CA LEU A 158 32.26 -0.42 3.44
C LEU A 158 31.37 -0.24 2.21
N GLY A 159 30.56 -1.25 1.90
CA GLY A 159 29.56 -1.20 0.83
C GLY A 159 28.15 -1.38 1.37
N VAL A 160 27.18 -0.96 0.58
CA VAL A 160 25.74 -1.19 0.82
C VAL A 160 25.02 -1.47 -0.48
N ASP A 161 24.13 -2.46 -0.45
CA ASP A 161 23.13 -2.69 -1.47
C ASP A 161 21.77 -2.26 -0.92
N TYR A 162 20.99 -1.52 -1.71
CA TYR A 162 19.68 -1.00 -1.28
C TYR A 162 18.70 -0.96 -2.45
N THR A 163 17.42 -1.11 -2.15
CA THR A 163 16.32 -0.84 -3.08
C THR A 163 15.93 0.62 -2.94
N LEU A 164 16.03 1.37 -4.03
CA LEU A 164 15.56 2.75 -4.12
C LEU A 164 14.21 2.76 -4.84
N VAL A 165 13.20 3.33 -4.20
CA VAL A 165 11.87 3.55 -4.79
C VAL A 165 11.70 5.03 -5.08
N CYS A 166 11.37 5.34 -6.34
CA CYS A 166 11.16 6.69 -6.84
C CYS A 166 9.75 6.83 -7.40
N GLY A 167 9.20 8.04 -7.35
CA GLY A 167 7.95 8.41 -8.03
C GLY A 167 8.16 9.58 -8.98
N LEU A 168 7.24 9.76 -9.93
CA LEU A 168 7.24 10.92 -10.83
C LEU A 168 7.20 12.22 -10.01
N ARG A 169 8.16 13.10 -10.26
CA ARG A 169 8.29 14.40 -9.57
C ARG A 169 7.02 15.24 -9.66
N THR A 170 6.40 15.30 -10.84
CA THR A 170 5.16 16.06 -11.07
C THR A 170 3.98 15.48 -10.30
N SER A 171 3.84 14.15 -10.27
CA SER A 171 2.78 13.48 -9.51
C SER A 171 2.92 13.76 -8.02
N LEU A 172 4.12 13.57 -7.45
CA LEU A 172 4.38 13.82 -6.03
C LEU A 172 4.26 15.31 -5.66
N ALA A 173 4.59 16.22 -6.59
CA ALA A 173 4.39 17.66 -6.38
C ALA A 173 2.90 18.02 -6.28
N ASN A 174 2.03 17.43 -7.10
CA ASN A 174 0.59 17.65 -7.04
C ASN A 174 -0.01 17.17 -5.72
N PHE A 175 0.46 16.04 -5.18
CA PHE A 175 0.04 15.60 -3.84
C PHE A 175 0.50 16.57 -2.75
N ARG A 176 1.75 17.07 -2.81
CA ARG A 176 2.22 18.09 -1.86
C ARG A 176 1.39 19.36 -1.92
N GLU A 177 1.04 19.81 -3.11
CA GLU A 177 0.21 21.01 -3.29
C GLU A 177 -1.17 20.84 -2.67
N ALA A 178 -1.82 19.68 -2.88
CA ALA A 178 -3.12 19.40 -2.25
C ALA A 178 -3.05 19.39 -0.71
N LEU A 179 -1.92 18.96 -0.14
CA LEU A 179 -1.66 19.00 1.30
C LEU A 179 -1.40 20.42 1.80
N ALA A 180 -0.58 21.18 1.06
CA ALA A 180 -0.21 22.55 1.41
C ALA A 180 -1.44 23.49 1.49
N LEU A 181 -2.47 23.26 0.66
CA LEU A 181 -3.75 23.95 0.74
C LEU A 181 -4.50 23.71 2.07
N ASN A 182 -4.14 22.68 2.82
CA ASN A 182 -4.64 22.37 4.16
C ASN A 182 -3.58 22.66 5.25
N HIS A 183 -2.54 23.41 4.95
CA HIS A 183 -1.43 23.73 5.87
C HIS A 183 -0.70 22.48 6.41
N LEU A 184 -0.72 21.38 5.65
CA LEU A 184 -0.06 20.13 5.99
C LEU A 184 1.26 19.99 5.22
N GLU A 185 2.31 19.66 5.95
CA GLU A 185 3.60 19.28 5.37
C GLU A 185 3.66 17.77 5.08
N THR A 186 4.44 17.39 4.08
CA THR A 186 4.68 15.99 3.76
C THR A 186 6.00 15.55 4.41
N ASP A 187 5.93 14.65 5.38
CA ASP A 187 7.12 14.03 5.98
C ASP A 187 7.83 13.14 4.96
N ARG A 188 7.10 12.22 4.37
CA ARG A 188 7.59 11.28 3.36
C ARG A 188 6.49 10.73 2.49
N PHE A 189 6.87 10.12 1.36
CA PHE A 189 5.97 9.33 0.53
C PHE A 189 6.32 7.86 0.65
N LEU A 190 5.30 7.00 0.76
CA LEU A 190 5.44 5.55 0.74
C LEU A 190 4.63 4.96 -0.42
N HIS A 191 5.15 3.90 -1.01
CA HIS A 191 4.43 3.13 -2.02
C HIS A 191 3.37 2.23 -1.38
N ALA A 192 2.13 2.23 -1.91
CA ALA A 192 1.01 1.48 -1.31
C ALA A 192 1.29 -0.02 -1.18
N GLY A 193 1.83 -0.67 -2.23
CA GLY A 193 2.18 -2.09 -2.17
C GLY A 193 3.26 -2.42 -1.13
N TYR A 194 4.28 -1.55 -0.98
CA TYR A 194 5.28 -1.71 0.08
C TYR A 194 4.63 -1.66 1.47
N SER A 195 3.85 -0.62 1.71
CA SER A 195 3.15 -0.45 2.98
C SER A 195 2.20 -1.61 3.26
N ALA A 196 1.39 -2.01 2.28
CA ALA A 196 0.48 -3.15 2.42
C ALA A 196 1.22 -4.46 2.78
N GLY A 197 2.42 -4.67 2.22
CA GLY A 197 3.27 -5.82 2.54
C GLY A 197 3.72 -5.85 3.99
N LEU A 198 4.00 -4.68 4.59
CA LEU A 198 4.35 -4.60 6.02
C LEU A 198 3.20 -4.98 6.94
N ALA A 199 1.96 -4.70 6.53
CA ALA A 199 0.77 -5.02 7.32
C ALA A 199 0.27 -6.45 7.13
N CYS A 200 0.41 -7.03 5.94
CA CYS A 200 -0.24 -8.28 5.57
C CYS A 200 0.68 -9.50 5.53
N LEU A 201 2.00 -9.31 5.50
CA LEU A 201 2.97 -10.40 5.45
C LEU A 201 3.64 -10.59 6.81
N SER A 202 3.69 -11.83 7.29
CA SER A 202 4.51 -12.18 8.44
C SER A 202 6.01 -12.02 8.14
N THR A 203 6.85 -12.05 9.17
CA THR A 203 8.31 -12.00 8.98
C THR A 203 8.77 -13.20 8.16
N GLU A 204 8.28 -14.40 8.46
CA GLU A 204 8.64 -15.62 7.72
C GLU A 204 8.20 -15.54 6.25
N GLU A 205 7.00 -15.00 5.96
CA GLU A 205 6.55 -14.82 4.58
C GLU A 205 7.41 -13.85 3.79
N ARG A 206 7.90 -12.78 4.43
CA ARG A 206 8.85 -11.86 3.81
C ARG A 206 10.23 -12.48 3.62
N ASP A 207 10.69 -13.29 4.57
CA ASP A 207 12.00 -13.97 4.49
C ASP A 207 12.02 -15.03 3.39
N LEU A 208 10.97 -15.84 3.29
CA LEU A 208 10.84 -16.88 2.27
C LEU A 208 10.59 -16.35 0.85
N GLY A 209 10.21 -15.08 0.74
CA GLY A 209 9.85 -14.46 -0.52
C GLY A 209 8.36 -14.51 -0.82
N SER A 210 7.73 -13.34 -0.91
CA SER A 210 6.30 -13.19 -1.18
C SER A 210 6.02 -11.99 -2.08
N VAL A 211 4.96 -12.10 -2.87
CA VAL A 211 4.40 -11.01 -3.66
C VAL A 211 3.14 -10.51 -2.98
N ILE A 212 3.10 -9.24 -2.64
CA ILE A 212 1.88 -8.56 -2.24
C ILE A 212 1.27 -7.83 -3.42
N VAL A 213 -0.03 -7.97 -3.60
CA VAL A 213 -0.82 -7.29 -4.65
C VAL A 213 -1.93 -6.53 -3.96
N ASP A 214 -1.79 -5.22 -3.88
CA ASP A 214 -2.79 -4.31 -3.31
C ASP A 214 -3.72 -3.83 -4.43
N MET A 215 -4.92 -4.41 -4.49
CA MET A 215 -5.95 -4.12 -5.48
C MET A 215 -6.87 -3.02 -4.97
N GLY A 216 -6.53 -1.77 -5.27
CA GLY A 216 -7.31 -0.59 -4.94
C GLY A 216 -8.46 -0.32 -5.91
N GLY A 217 -9.11 0.87 -5.75
CA GLY A 217 -10.19 1.30 -6.64
C GLY A 217 -9.69 1.70 -8.04
N GLY A 218 -8.63 2.50 -8.13
CA GLY A 218 -8.09 3.02 -9.41
C GLY A 218 -6.78 2.38 -9.86
N THR A 219 -6.10 1.67 -8.96
CA THR A 219 -4.77 1.09 -9.20
C THR A 219 -4.65 -0.28 -8.57
N THR A 220 -3.69 -1.05 -9.09
CA THR A 220 -3.21 -2.29 -8.48
C THR A 220 -1.71 -2.14 -8.26
N SER A 221 -1.28 -2.12 -7.01
CA SER A 221 0.12 -1.94 -6.61
C SER A 221 0.75 -3.29 -6.27
N ILE A 222 2.00 -3.47 -6.68
CA ILE A 222 2.76 -4.71 -6.51
C ILE A 222 3.97 -4.39 -5.65
N ALA A 223 4.29 -5.26 -4.69
CA ALA A 223 5.59 -5.26 -4.05
C ALA A 223 6.08 -6.69 -3.86
N ILE A 224 7.39 -6.90 -4.02
CA ILE A 224 8.05 -8.19 -3.83
C ILE A 224 9.02 -8.06 -2.67
N PHE A 225 8.87 -8.96 -1.71
CA PHE A 225 9.76 -9.11 -0.57
C PHE A 225 10.57 -10.39 -0.72
N MET A 226 11.83 -10.34 -0.31
CA MET A 226 12.75 -11.46 -0.27
C MET A 226 13.77 -11.22 0.86
N GLU A 227 14.10 -12.27 1.63
CA GLU A 227 15.01 -12.15 2.78
C GLU A 227 14.61 -11.01 3.74
N GLY A 228 13.29 -10.83 3.97
CA GLY A 228 12.73 -9.79 4.82
C GLY A 228 12.74 -8.37 4.22
N LYS A 229 13.27 -8.20 2.99
CA LYS A 229 13.52 -6.89 2.38
C LYS A 229 12.68 -6.68 1.12
N LEU A 230 12.32 -5.41 0.87
CA LEU A 230 11.69 -5.00 -0.39
C LEU A 230 12.71 -5.08 -1.53
N VAL A 231 12.41 -5.83 -2.58
CA VAL A 231 13.28 -5.93 -3.77
C VAL A 231 12.68 -5.27 -5.02
N TYR A 232 11.35 -5.14 -5.09
CA TYR A 232 10.69 -4.57 -6.25
C TYR A 232 9.33 -3.96 -5.90
N VAL A 233 8.98 -2.87 -6.58
CA VAL A 233 7.61 -2.32 -6.63
C VAL A 233 7.23 -1.92 -8.04
N ASP A 234 5.92 -2.01 -8.33
CA ASP A 234 5.30 -1.45 -9.53
C ASP A 234 3.82 -1.09 -9.26
N THR A 235 3.20 -0.36 -10.17
CA THR A 235 1.77 -0.01 -10.09
C THR A 235 1.14 -0.06 -11.48
N ILE A 236 0.01 -0.76 -11.56
CA ILE A 236 -0.86 -0.82 -12.73
C ILE A 236 -2.00 0.19 -12.51
N LYS A 237 -2.24 1.07 -13.50
CA LYS A 237 -3.28 2.11 -13.44
C LYS A 237 -4.69 1.57 -13.73
N VAL A 238 -4.99 0.38 -13.21
CA VAL A 238 -6.28 -0.29 -13.28
C VAL A 238 -6.57 -0.90 -11.90
N GLY A 239 -7.81 -0.83 -11.45
CA GLY A 239 -8.27 -1.41 -10.18
C GLY A 239 -9.77 -1.73 -10.23
N GLY A 240 -10.35 -2.02 -9.08
CA GLY A 240 -11.74 -2.46 -8.94
C GLY A 240 -12.80 -1.47 -9.45
N GLY A 241 -12.46 -0.18 -9.57
CA GLY A 241 -13.35 0.83 -10.15
C GLY A 241 -13.63 0.63 -11.64
N ARG A 242 -12.72 -0.04 -12.38
CA ARG A 242 -13.00 -0.42 -13.76
C ARG A 242 -14.08 -1.49 -13.85
N VAL A 243 -14.04 -2.46 -12.95
CA VAL A 243 -15.11 -3.47 -12.81
C VAL A 243 -16.44 -2.77 -12.55
N THR A 244 -16.50 -1.81 -11.63
CA THR A 244 -17.69 -1.01 -11.35
C THR A 244 -18.20 -0.28 -12.58
N THR A 245 -17.29 0.33 -13.36
CA THR A 245 -17.65 1.04 -14.59
C THR A 245 -18.23 0.10 -15.65
N ASP A 246 -17.70 -1.11 -15.77
CA ASP A 246 -18.21 -2.12 -16.71
C ASP A 246 -19.62 -2.59 -16.31
N ILE A 247 -19.84 -2.84 -15.03
CA ILE A 247 -21.17 -3.15 -14.48
C ILE A 247 -22.16 -2.02 -14.77
N ALA A 248 -21.79 -0.77 -14.44
CA ALA A 248 -22.62 0.41 -14.65
C ALA A 248 -23.03 0.58 -16.12
N ARG A 249 -22.07 0.36 -17.03
CA ARG A 249 -22.28 0.51 -18.48
C ARG A 249 -23.19 -0.59 -19.04
N ILE A 250 -22.89 -1.86 -18.71
CA ILE A 250 -23.60 -3.01 -19.29
C ILE A 250 -25.03 -3.07 -18.75
N LEU A 251 -25.21 -2.81 -17.45
CA LEU A 251 -26.52 -2.85 -16.80
C LEU A 251 -27.26 -1.50 -16.87
N SER A 252 -26.66 -0.47 -17.51
CA SER A 252 -27.24 0.86 -17.67
C SER A 252 -27.73 1.47 -16.32
N MET A 253 -26.86 1.43 -15.30
CA MET A 253 -27.16 1.93 -13.96
C MET A 253 -26.14 2.96 -13.45
N PRO A 254 -26.47 3.79 -12.45
CA PRO A 254 -25.54 4.71 -11.81
C PRO A 254 -24.33 3.97 -11.24
N VAL A 255 -23.12 4.59 -11.34
CA VAL A 255 -21.85 4.00 -10.85
C VAL A 255 -21.92 3.63 -9.36
N ALA A 256 -22.55 4.45 -8.54
CA ALA A 256 -22.68 4.18 -7.11
C ALA A 256 -23.55 2.93 -6.82
N GLN A 257 -24.57 2.70 -7.64
CA GLN A 257 -25.41 1.50 -7.56
C GLN A 257 -24.63 0.25 -8.03
N ALA A 258 -23.87 0.38 -9.10
CA ALA A 258 -22.99 -0.67 -9.59
C ALA A 258 -21.88 -1.04 -8.58
N GLU A 259 -21.32 -0.05 -7.87
CA GLU A 259 -20.35 -0.30 -6.79
C GLU A 259 -20.97 -1.09 -5.64
N ARG A 260 -22.18 -0.71 -5.23
CA ARG A 260 -22.91 -1.44 -4.19
C ARG A 260 -23.24 -2.89 -4.62
N LEU A 261 -23.69 -3.06 -5.86
CA LEU A 261 -23.98 -4.38 -6.43
C LEU A 261 -22.70 -5.25 -6.46
N LYS A 262 -21.58 -4.69 -6.92
CA LYS A 262 -20.28 -5.36 -6.91
C LYS A 262 -19.84 -5.74 -5.49
N ALA A 263 -20.02 -4.85 -4.52
CA ALA A 263 -19.59 -5.09 -3.14
C ALA A 263 -20.39 -6.18 -2.42
N ILE A 264 -21.69 -6.29 -2.72
CA ILE A 264 -22.58 -7.25 -2.06
C ILE A 264 -22.59 -8.62 -2.79
N ASP A 265 -22.73 -8.59 -4.10
CA ASP A 265 -23.02 -9.79 -4.91
C ASP A 265 -21.92 -10.10 -5.94
N GLY A 266 -20.82 -9.31 -5.98
CA GLY A 266 -19.75 -9.47 -6.95
C GLY A 266 -18.97 -10.78 -6.76
N SER A 267 -18.90 -11.57 -7.83
CA SER A 267 -18.11 -12.79 -7.89
C SER A 267 -17.42 -12.93 -9.24
N VAL A 268 -16.21 -13.47 -9.27
CA VAL A 268 -15.51 -13.86 -10.50
C VAL A 268 -15.78 -15.30 -10.92
N MET A 269 -16.42 -16.09 -10.04
CA MET A 269 -16.76 -17.48 -10.29
C MET A 269 -18.20 -17.57 -10.76
N PRO A 270 -18.46 -18.27 -11.87
CA PRO A 270 -19.82 -18.61 -12.22
C PRO A 270 -20.41 -19.52 -11.14
N THR A 271 -21.68 -19.34 -10.88
CA THR A 271 -22.39 -20.34 -10.05
C THR A 271 -22.43 -21.65 -10.85
N GLU A 272 -21.76 -22.67 -10.37
CA GLU A 272 -21.92 -24.00 -10.91
C GLU A 272 -23.37 -24.42 -10.63
N LEU A 273 -24.17 -24.50 -11.69
CA LEU A 273 -25.36 -25.27 -11.65
C LEU A 273 -24.91 -26.72 -11.44
N THR A 274 -24.78 -27.15 -10.18
CA THR A 274 -24.68 -28.56 -9.88
C THR A 274 -25.94 -29.17 -10.46
N THR A 275 -25.80 -29.83 -11.61
CA THR A 275 -26.86 -30.68 -12.12
C THR A 275 -27.13 -31.75 -11.05
N PRO A 276 -28.22 -31.63 -10.28
CA PRO A 276 -28.52 -32.64 -9.27
C PRO A 276 -28.74 -33.98 -9.95
N PRO A 277 -28.45 -35.08 -9.26
CA PRO A 277 -28.81 -36.42 -9.76
C PRO A 277 -30.27 -36.43 -10.20
N PRO A 278 -30.66 -37.24 -11.22
CA PRO A 278 -32.00 -37.23 -11.82
C PRO A 278 -33.16 -37.40 -10.83
N ASP A 279 -32.90 -38.00 -9.68
CA ASP A 279 -33.90 -38.25 -8.65
C ASP A 279 -34.30 -37.04 -7.80
N THR A 280 -33.54 -35.93 -7.88
CA THR A 280 -33.79 -34.68 -7.13
C THR A 280 -34.40 -33.56 -7.99
N LEU A 281 -34.70 -33.81 -9.27
CA LEU A 281 -35.34 -32.83 -10.17
C LEU A 281 -36.65 -32.25 -9.63
N ARG A 282 -37.43 -33.05 -8.86
CA ARG A 282 -38.68 -32.57 -8.20
C ARG A 282 -38.41 -31.59 -7.05
N GLU A 283 -37.31 -31.74 -6.35
CA GLU A 283 -36.89 -30.87 -5.23
C GLU A 283 -36.28 -29.57 -5.75
N VAL A 284 -35.52 -29.63 -6.84
CA VAL A 284 -34.98 -28.47 -7.55
C VAL A 284 -36.08 -27.61 -8.18
N MET A 285 -37.11 -28.21 -8.74
CA MET A 285 -38.31 -27.48 -9.23
C MET A 285 -39.14 -26.87 -8.09
N ARG A 286 -39.06 -27.41 -6.88
CA ARG A 286 -39.72 -26.86 -5.69
C ARG A 286 -38.89 -25.70 -5.05
N LEU A 287 -37.59 -25.78 -5.17
CA LEU A 287 -36.66 -24.78 -4.68
C LEU A 287 -36.44 -23.64 -5.67
N GLY A 288 -37.21 -23.51 -6.74
CA GLY A 288 -37.24 -22.44 -7.74
C GLY A 288 -36.59 -21.10 -7.42
N GLN A 289 -35.51 -21.15 -6.66
CA GLN A 289 -34.60 -20.04 -6.44
C GLN A 289 -33.82 -19.89 -7.72
N SER A 290 -34.39 -19.12 -8.65
CA SER A 290 -33.59 -18.44 -9.66
C SER A 290 -32.44 -17.79 -8.91
N ASP A 291 -31.20 -18.08 -9.29
CA ASP A 291 -29.98 -17.43 -8.74
C ASP A 291 -29.94 -15.96 -9.16
N ASN A 292 -31.04 -15.27 -8.84
CA ASN A 292 -31.33 -13.90 -9.19
C ASN A 292 -30.98 -12.96 -8.05
N ILE A 293 -30.24 -11.94 -8.38
CA ILE A 293 -29.85 -10.85 -7.49
C ILE A 293 -30.82 -9.69 -7.70
N THR A 294 -31.36 -9.15 -6.61
CA THR A 294 -32.14 -7.91 -6.67
C THR A 294 -31.19 -6.73 -6.68
N ILE A 295 -31.30 -5.86 -7.69
CA ILE A 295 -30.50 -4.63 -7.80
C ILE A 295 -30.86 -3.70 -6.63
N PRO A 296 -29.88 -3.31 -5.78
CA PRO A 296 -30.14 -2.44 -4.63
C PRO A 296 -30.67 -1.08 -5.06
N ALA A 297 -31.68 -0.55 -4.37
CA ALA A 297 -32.13 0.82 -4.59
C ALA A 297 -31.05 1.84 -4.21
N PHE A 298 -30.93 2.91 -4.99
CA PHE A 298 -30.00 4.00 -4.72
C PHE A 298 -30.66 5.36 -5.01
N GLY A 299 -30.67 6.28 -4.03
CA GLY A 299 -30.93 7.69 -4.23
C GLY A 299 -32.27 8.07 -4.86
N GLY A 300 -33.36 7.36 -4.57
CA GLY A 300 -34.70 7.76 -5.00
C GLY A 300 -35.01 7.54 -6.50
N THR A 301 -34.08 7.00 -7.28
CA THR A 301 -34.33 6.59 -8.67
C THR A 301 -35.01 5.22 -8.68
N THR A 302 -36.30 5.19 -8.95
CA THR A 302 -37.14 3.97 -8.93
C THR A 302 -37.05 3.14 -10.20
N GLU A 303 -36.46 3.66 -11.28
CA GLU A 303 -36.50 3.00 -12.59
C GLU A 303 -35.71 1.67 -12.68
N VAL A 304 -34.64 1.52 -11.87
CA VAL A 304 -33.81 0.31 -11.85
C VAL A 304 -33.93 -0.45 -10.52
N ALA A 305 -34.45 0.19 -9.47
CA ALA A 305 -34.65 -0.44 -8.17
C ALA A 305 -35.69 -1.57 -8.24
N GLY A 306 -35.33 -2.73 -7.69
CA GLY A 306 -36.20 -3.91 -7.69
C GLY A 306 -36.11 -4.78 -8.95
N LYS A 307 -35.35 -4.39 -9.98
CA LYS A 307 -35.02 -5.29 -11.10
C LYS A 307 -34.13 -6.43 -10.59
N THR A 308 -34.36 -7.60 -11.12
CA THR A 308 -33.52 -8.78 -10.85
C THR A 308 -32.60 -9.07 -12.04
N ILE A 309 -31.39 -9.51 -11.75
CA ILE A 309 -30.44 -10.02 -12.75
C ILE A 309 -29.94 -11.38 -12.32
N GLU A 310 -29.55 -12.21 -13.26
CA GLU A 310 -28.90 -13.48 -12.96
C GLU A 310 -27.49 -13.24 -12.38
N ARG A 311 -27.14 -13.96 -11.32
CA ARG A 311 -25.79 -13.91 -10.72
C ARG A 311 -24.69 -14.23 -11.74
N ASN A 312 -24.94 -15.19 -12.62
CA ASN A 312 -24.01 -15.55 -13.68
C ASN A 312 -23.77 -14.40 -14.68
N LEU A 313 -24.77 -13.56 -14.97
CA LEU A 313 -24.59 -12.37 -15.79
C LEU A 313 -23.65 -11.37 -15.10
N LEU A 314 -23.80 -11.14 -13.80
CA LEU A 314 -22.90 -10.25 -13.05
C LEU A 314 -21.48 -10.80 -13.07
N SER A 315 -21.29 -12.09 -12.82
CA SER A 315 -19.96 -12.74 -12.88
C SER A 315 -19.34 -12.66 -14.28
N ALA A 316 -20.15 -12.83 -15.36
CA ALA A 316 -19.70 -12.71 -16.75
C ALA A 316 -19.24 -11.27 -17.10
N ILE A 317 -19.77 -10.24 -16.42
CA ILE A 317 -19.31 -8.85 -16.56
C ILE A 317 -18.01 -8.63 -15.80
N ILE A 318 -17.91 -9.14 -14.56
CA ILE A 318 -16.77 -8.89 -13.65
C ILE A 318 -15.52 -9.63 -14.10
N ARG A 319 -15.66 -10.90 -14.43
CA ARG A 319 -14.53 -11.82 -14.64
C ARG A 319 -13.56 -11.37 -15.74
N PRO A 320 -13.97 -10.97 -16.94
CA PRO A 320 -13.03 -10.55 -18.00
C PRO A 320 -12.15 -9.37 -17.57
N ARG A 321 -12.71 -8.42 -16.81
CA ARG A 321 -11.95 -7.27 -16.30
C ARG A 321 -10.93 -7.70 -15.24
N VAL A 322 -11.27 -8.63 -14.40
CA VAL A 322 -10.35 -9.18 -13.40
C VAL A 322 -9.23 -9.96 -14.10
N GLU A 323 -9.56 -10.80 -15.08
CA GLU A 323 -8.57 -11.54 -15.89
C GLU A 323 -7.59 -10.58 -16.57
N GLU A 324 -8.05 -9.48 -17.17
CA GLU A 324 -7.18 -8.44 -17.73
C GLU A 324 -6.22 -7.83 -16.65
N ILE A 325 -6.70 -7.56 -15.45
CA ILE A 325 -5.82 -7.05 -14.37
C ILE A 325 -4.75 -8.08 -14.02
N LEU A 326 -5.10 -9.36 -13.95
CA LEU A 326 -4.16 -10.44 -13.65
C LEU A 326 -3.14 -10.65 -14.77
N GLU A 327 -3.54 -10.52 -16.03
CA GLU A 327 -2.64 -10.56 -17.19
C GLU A 327 -1.65 -9.38 -17.17
N LEU A 328 -2.14 -8.17 -16.88
CA LEU A 328 -1.28 -7.00 -16.74
C LEU A 328 -0.28 -7.15 -15.58
N LEU A 329 -0.70 -7.76 -14.47
CA LEU A 329 0.18 -8.08 -13.34
C LEU A 329 1.30 -9.03 -13.79
N HIS A 330 0.93 -10.12 -14.46
CA HIS A 330 1.88 -11.10 -14.97
C HIS A 330 2.89 -10.47 -15.93
N ASP A 331 2.42 -9.68 -16.90
CA ASP A 331 3.26 -8.96 -17.86
C ASP A 331 4.25 -8.01 -17.18
N ARG A 332 3.84 -7.32 -16.12
CA ARG A 332 4.74 -6.42 -15.36
C ARG A 332 5.84 -7.18 -14.66
N MET A 333 5.51 -8.31 -14.05
CA MET A 333 6.48 -9.16 -13.36
C MET A 333 7.46 -9.83 -14.34
N ALA A 334 6.95 -10.27 -15.50
CA ALA A 334 7.77 -10.84 -16.58
C ALA A 334 8.80 -9.82 -17.11
N ARG A 335 8.34 -8.60 -17.43
CA ARG A 335 9.24 -7.51 -17.87
C ARG A 335 10.29 -7.14 -16.86
N ALA A 336 9.95 -7.18 -15.59
CA ALA A 336 10.89 -6.94 -14.49
C ALA A 336 11.82 -8.13 -14.22
N ARG A 337 11.62 -9.27 -14.89
CA ARG A 337 12.33 -10.56 -14.63
C ARG A 337 12.18 -11.04 -13.19
N MET A 338 11.05 -10.70 -12.56
CA MET A 338 10.77 -11.02 -11.16
C MET A 338 9.95 -12.30 -10.97
N GLU A 339 9.54 -12.98 -12.04
CA GLU A 339 8.73 -14.20 -11.98
C GLU A 339 9.38 -15.34 -11.19
N HIS A 340 10.70 -15.48 -11.31
CA HIS A 340 11.49 -16.50 -10.60
C HIS A 340 11.92 -16.03 -9.22
N THR A 341 12.10 -14.73 -9.05
CA THR A 341 12.50 -14.11 -7.78
C THR A 341 11.32 -14.05 -6.80
N ALA A 342 10.12 -13.88 -7.34
CA ALA A 342 8.88 -13.70 -6.60
C ALA A 342 8.37 -14.97 -5.96
N GLY A 343 9.07 -15.68 -5.12
CA GLY A 343 8.59 -16.79 -4.34
C GLY A 343 7.42 -17.62 -4.92
N SER A 344 6.88 -18.54 -4.16
CA SER A 344 5.71 -19.34 -4.57
C SER A 344 4.38 -18.78 -4.06
N ARG A 345 4.39 -17.69 -3.28
CA ARG A 345 3.22 -17.16 -2.58
C ARG A 345 2.85 -15.75 -3.03
N TYR A 346 1.58 -15.58 -3.34
CA TYR A 346 0.93 -14.29 -3.57
C TYR A 346 -0.05 -13.98 -2.46
N VAL A 347 -0.05 -12.74 -1.99
CA VAL A 347 -1.03 -12.24 -1.03
C VAL A 347 -1.77 -11.07 -1.66
N LEU A 348 -3.07 -11.23 -1.85
CA LEU A 348 -3.96 -10.17 -2.34
C LEU A 348 -4.46 -9.35 -1.18
N THR A 349 -4.51 -8.03 -1.33
CA THR A 349 -5.09 -7.11 -0.36
C THR A 349 -5.72 -5.91 -1.08
N GLY A 350 -6.16 -4.90 -0.34
CA GLY A 350 -6.91 -3.79 -0.93
C GLY A 350 -8.40 -4.10 -1.10
N GLY A 351 -9.20 -3.07 -1.34
CA GLY A 351 -10.66 -3.20 -1.37
C GLY A 351 -11.18 -4.18 -2.43
N ALA A 352 -10.55 -4.22 -3.61
CA ALA A 352 -11.00 -5.09 -4.70
C ALA A 352 -10.59 -6.56 -4.50
N SER A 353 -9.63 -6.88 -3.62
CA SER A 353 -9.26 -8.26 -3.30
C SER A 353 -10.38 -9.05 -2.64
N GLN A 354 -11.41 -8.37 -2.14
CA GLN A 354 -12.56 -8.95 -1.47
C GLN A 354 -13.62 -9.52 -2.44
N LEU A 355 -13.43 -9.38 -3.75
CA LEU A 355 -14.30 -10.01 -4.74
C LEU A 355 -14.28 -11.52 -4.56
N THR A 356 -15.49 -12.11 -4.44
CA THR A 356 -15.66 -13.56 -4.22
C THR A 356 -15.00 -14.36 -5.34
N GLY A 357 -14.18 -15.36 -4.98
CA GLY A 357 -13.49 -16.24 -5.90
C GLY A 357 -12.25 -15.65 -6.59
N LEU A 358 -11.86 -14.39 -6.29
CA LEU A 358 -10.70 -13.75 -6.91
C LEU A 358 -9.39 -14.49 -6.60
N ALA A 359 -9.17 -14.88 -5.35
CA ALA A 359 -7.97 -15.60 -4.96
C ALA A 359 -7.87 -16.97 -5.66
N ASP A 360 -8.99 -17.67 -5.78
CA ASP A 360 -9.06 -18.97 -6.47
C ASP A 360 -8.79 -18.83 -7.98
N LEU A 361 -9.37 -17.80 -8.62
CA LEU A 361 -9.13 -17.49 -10.02
C LEU A 361 -7.63 -17.20 -10.24
N PHE A 362 -7.03 -16.38 -9.40
CA PHE A 362 -5.62 -16.04 -9.53
C PHE A 362 -4.72 -17.26 -9.25
N ALA A 363 -5.01 -18.07 -8.25
CA ALA A 363 -4.27 -19.30 -7.98
C ALA A 363 -4.30 -20.26 -9.18
N LYS A 364 -5.46 -20.40 -9.83
CA LYS A 364 -5.62 -21.22 -11.04
C LYS A 364 -4.80 -20.71 -12.22
N GLN A 365 -4.77 -19.38 -12.43
CA GLN A 365 -4.02 -18.79 -13.55
C GLN A 365 -2.51 -18.77 -13.31
N SER A 366 -2.07 -18.36 -12.11
CA SER A 366 -0.66 -18.24 -11.78
C SER A 366 0.02 -19.58 -11.44
N LYS A 367 -0.75 -20.62 -11.11
CA LYS A 367 -0.27 -21.90 -10.55
C LYS A 367 0.58 -21.70 -9.28
N LYS A 368 0.27 -20.67 -8.50
CA LYS A 368 0.95 -20.30 -7.26
C LYS A 368 -0.04 -20.36 -6.08
N SER A 369 0.48 -20.40 -4.87
CA SER A 369 -0.34 -20.23 -3.67
C SER A 369 -0.80 -18.77 -3.57
N VAL A 370 -2.13 -18.54 -3.48
CA VAL A 370 -2.71 -17.21 -3.37
C VAL A 370 -3.62 -17.16 -2.14
N GLY A 371 -3.42 -16.13 -1.32
CA GLY A 371 -4.27 -15.87 -0.15
C GLY A 371 -4.74 -14.41 -0.12
N VAL A 372 -5.72 -14.11 0.72
CA VAL A 372 -6.16 -12.73 1.00
C VAL A 372 -5.53 -12.28 2.32
N GLY A 373 -4.72 -11.22 2.27
CA GLY A 373 -4.08 -10.60 3.43
C GLY A 373 -4.97 -9.57 4.09
N ARG A 374 -5.03 -9.62 5.41
CA ARG A 374 -5.63 -8.60 6.26
C ARG A 374 -4.54 -7.92 7.09
N PRO A 375 -4.67 -6.62 7.37
CA PRO A 375 -3.67 -5.91 8.14
C PRO A 375 -3.62 -6.39 9.59
N ILE A 376 -2.41 -6.52 10.12
CA ILE A 376 -2.09 -6.87 11.50
C ILE A 376 -1.00 -5.93 12.02
N GLY A 377 -0.70 -5.97 13.32
CA GLY A 377 0.47 -5.25 13.91
C GLY A 377 0.18 -3.84 14.43
N VAL A 378 -1.08 -3.39 14.43
CA VAL A 378 -1.49 -2.13 15.07
C VAL A 378 -2.58 -2.42 16.09
N SER A 379 -2.44 -1.88 17.30
CA SER A 379 -3.43 -1.99 18.35
C SER A 379 -4.43 -0.83 18.32
N GLY A 380 -5.67 -1.06 18.81
CA GLY A 380 -6.72 -0.04 18.85
C GLY A 380 -7.49 0.10 17.52
N LEU A 381 -7.30 -0.81 16.56
CA LEU A 381 -8.09 -0.84 15.34
C LEU A 381 -9.51 -1.31 15.64
N ASP A 382 -10.50 -0.64 15.04
CA ASP A 382 -11.86 -1.15 14.99
C ASP A 382 -12.00 -2.28 13.92
N GLU A 383 -13.14 -2.96 13.90
CA GLU A 383 -13.40 -4.04 12.94
C GLU A 383 -13.33 -3.56 11.48
N ASN A 384 -13.72 -2.31 11.23
CA ASN A 384 -13.71 -1.74 9.88
C ASN A 384 -12.27 -1.56 9.37
N CYS A 385 -11.37 -1.08 10.23
CA CYS A 385 -9.96 -0.88 9.90
C CYS A 385 -9.17 -2.18 9.74
N SER A 386 -9.71 -3.31 10.21
CA SER A 386 -9.13 -4.65 9.98
C SER A 386 -9.40 -5.20 8.57
N SER A 387 -10.12 -4.45 7.72
CA SER A 387 -10.38 -4.81 6.33
C SER A 387 -9.13 -4.68 5.45
N PRO A 388 -8.97 -5.54 4.42
CA PRO A 388 -7.89 -5.41 3.42
C PRO A 388 -7.76 -4.01 2.81
N SER A 389 -8.85 -3.25 2.76
CA SER A 389 -8.86 -1.89 2.22
C SER A 389 -8.11 -0.84 3.05
N PHE A 390 -7.59 -1.20 4.22
CA PHE A 390 -6.76 -0.34 5.07
C PHE A 390 -5.30 -0.84 5.17
N ALA A 391 -4.94 -1.91 4.46
CA ALA A 391 -3.63 -2.54 4.55
C ALA A 391 -2.48 -1.56 4.31
N ALA A 392 -2.59 -0.69 3.30
CA ALA A 392 -1.56 0.28 2.98
C ALA A 392 -1.39 1.35 4.08
N ALA A 393 -2.49 1.89 4.62
CA ALA A 393 -2.45 2.85 5.72
C ALA A 393 -1.84 2.25 7.00
N ILE A 394 -2.25 1.03 7.35
CA ILE A 394 -1.76 0.33 8.55
C ILE A 394 -0.28 -0.04 8.40
N GLY A 395 0.13 -0.51 7.24
CA GLY A 395 1.55 -0.80 6.99
C GLY A 395 2.43 0.44 7.02
N ALA A 396 1.92 1.60 6.62
CA ALA A 396 2.62 2.86 6.78
C ALA A 396 2.74 3.26 8.26
N MET A 397 1.73 2.98 9.11
CA MET A 397 1.85 3.17 10.56
C MET A 397 2.97 2.31 11.16
N ILE A 398 3.04 1.03 10.76
CA ILE A 398 4.10 0.11 11.20
C ILE A 398 5.47 0.65 10.77
N HIS A 399 5.61 1.09 9.51
CA HIS A 399 6.86 1.66 9.00
C HIS A 399 7.32 2.87 9.79
N VAL A 400 6.42 3.83 10.05
CA VAL A 400 6.76 5.05 10.78
C VAL A 400 7.08 4.73 12.24
N SER A 401 6.33 3.83 12.87
CA SER A 401 6.60 3.39 14.25
C SER A 401 8.01 2.81 14.39
N GLN A 402 8.42 1.94 13.47
CA GLN A 402 9.76 1.34 13.49
C GLN A 402 10.88 2.37 13.35
N ILE A 403 10.67 3.42 12.55
CA ILE A 403 11.64 4.52 12.43
C ILE A 403 11.70 5.32 13.73
N GLU A 404 10.55 5.65 14.35
CA GLU A 404 10.48 6.40 15.60
C GLU A 404 11.19 5.67 16.76
N GLU A 405 11.12 4.34 16.77
CA GLU A 405 11.77 3.53 17.81
C GLU A 405 13.28 3.43 17.60
N ASN A 406 13.75 3.35 16.35
CA ASN A 406 15.16 3.17 16.04
C ASN A 406 15.99 4.47 16.15
N ASP A 407 15.38 5.64 15.98
CA ASP A 407 16.09 6.91 16.11
C ASP A 407 15.22 8.05 16.69
N PRO A 408 15.09 8.13 18.00
CA PRO A 408 14.32 9.20 18.67
C PRO A 408 15.00 10.58 18.60
N THR A 409 16.25 10.68 18.13
CA THR A 409 17.06 11.92 18.21
C THR A 409 17.13 12.72 16.90
N GLU A 410 16.81 12.15 15.74
CA GLU A 410 17.00 12.81 14.42
C GLU A 410 16.05 13.98 14.14
N ARG A 411 15.01 14.20 14.94
CA ARG A 411 14.00 15.25 14.70
C ARG A 411 14.34 16.66 15.18
N GLN A 412 15.45 16.86 15.89
CA GLN A 412 15.77 18.18 16.45
C GLN A 412 16.43 19.18 15.47
N THR A 413 16.75 18.77 14.24
CA THR A 413 17.50 19.61 13.27
C THR A 413 16.86 19.75 11.91
N ARG A 414 15.53 19.71 11.78
CA ARG A 414 14.85 20.01 10.50
C ARG A 414 14.79 21.50 10.22
N THR A 415 15.92 22.10 9.85
CA THR A 415 15.94 23.29 8.99
C THR A 415 15.87 22.80 7.54
N LEU A 416 14.86 23.26 6.78
CA LEU A 416 14.68 22.92 5.37
C LEU A 416 15.94 23.26 4.57
N PRO A 417 16.57 22.31 3.88
CA PRO A 417 17.73 22.59 3.04
C PRO A 417 17.33 23.42 1.82
N HIS A 418 18.10 24.45 1.50
CA HIS A 418 17.78 25.43 0.45
C HIS A 418 18.17 25.02 -0.98
N GLY A 419 18.86 23.88 -1.17
CA GLY A 419 19.33 23.41 -2.48
C GLY A 419 18.79 22.05 -2.90
N PRO A 420 18.69 21.74 -4.21
CA PRO A 420 18.19 20.43 -4.67
C PRO A 420 19.07 19.26 -4.22
N PHE A 421 20.38 19.46 -4.06
CA PHE A 421 21.31 18.42 -3.61
C PHE A 421 21.29 18.24 -2.08
N GLU A 422 21.10 19.31 -1.33
CA GLU A 422 20.94 19.24 0.12
C GLU A 422 19.62 18.56 0.51
N ARG A 423 18.56 18.72 -0.29
CA ARG A 423 17.28 18.03 -0.10
C ARG A 423 17.39 16.53 -0.27
N ILE A 424 18.20 16.03 -1.20
CA ILE A 424 18.46 14.60 -1.37
C ILE A 424 19.27 14.05 -0.20
N GLY A 425 20.31 14.77 0.24
CA GLY A 425 21.13 14.36 1.38
C GLY A 425 20.37 14.41 2.72
N ALA A 426 19.46 15.38 2.90
CA ALA A 426 18.59 15.45 4.06
C ALA A 426 17.53 14.34 4.01
N TRP A 427 16.92 14.10 2.85
CA TRP A 427 15.94 13.03 2.66
C TRP A 427 16.56 11.65 2.94
N LEU A 428 17.80 11.40 2.52
CA LEU A 428 18.52 10.15 2.81
C LEU A 428 18.77 9.95 4.30
N ARG A 429 19.10 11.02 5.04
CA ARG A 429 19.25 10.95 6.50
C ARG A 429 17.92 10.66 7.21
N ASP A 430 16.81 11.20 6.67
CA ASP A 430 15.48 11.07 7.26
C ASP A 430 14.80 9.71 6.97
N ASN A 431 15.34 8.90 6.05
CA ASN A 431 14.78 7.60 5.64
C ASN A 431 15.70 6.41 5.94
N LEU A 432 16.70 6.62 6.78
CA LEU A 432 17.62 5.62 7.33
C LEU A 432 17.41 5.41 8.81
#